data_97905d74b9a44f288504ebabb1e874f4
#
_entry.id   97905d74b9a44f288504ebabb1e874f4
#
_cell.length_a   1.000
_cell.length_b   1.000
_cell.length_c   1.000
_cell.angle_alpha   90.00
_cell.angle_beta   90.00
_cell.angle_gamma   90.00
#
_symmetry.space_group_name_H-M   'P 1'
#
loop_
_entity.id
_entity.type
_entity.pdbx_description
1 polymer ?
#
loop_
_entity_poly.entity_id
_entity_poly.type
_entity_poly.pdbx_seq_one_letter_code
_entity_poly.pdbx_strand_id
1 'polypeptide(L)'
;MPMLLPPSQYDHPPQIPVIEKVMPWNELQQLCRARERPIYNGTGYGVWGCATVKSGKCYVARLDVPGVRQHEMGHCNGWPKDHPGGWYDAPRHDR
;
A
#
# COMPACT_ATOMS: atom_id res chain seq x y z
N MET A 1 8.40 13.22 -1.01
CA MET A 1 7.09 13.05 -1.65
C MET A 1 6.01 12.77 -0.64
N PRO A 2 4.87 13.42 -0.75
CA PRO A 2 3.76 13.07 0.14
C PRO A 2 3.25 11.67 -0.19
N MET A 3 2.86 10.95 0.84
CA MET A 3 2.31 9.61 0.72
C MET A 3 0.82 9.66 1.08
N LEU A 4 0.01 8.98 0.29
CA LEU A 4 -1.41 8.85 0.60
C LEU A 4 -1.58 7.86 1.75
N LEU A 5 -2.19 8.31 2.84
CA LEU A 5 -2.33 7.53 4.06
C LEU A 5 -3.80 7.22 4.34
N PRO A 6 -4.08 6.11 5.03
CA PRO A 6 -5.46 5.73 5.33
C PRO A 6 -6.06 6.64 6.40
N PRO A 7 -7.40 6.81 6.37
CA PRO A 7 -8.08 7.50 7.46
C PRO A 7 -7.97 6.68 8.75
N SER A 8 -8.24 7.34 9.88
CA SER A 8 -7.98 6.75 11.20
C SER A 8 -8.65 5.40 11.42
N GLN A 9 -9.80 5.17 10.83
CA GLN A 9 -10.52 3.91 11.00
C GLN A 9 -9.75 2.71 10.43
N TYR A 10 -8.81 2.94 9.52
CA TYR A 10 -7.98 1.89 8.93
C TYR A 10 -6.51 2.02 9.32
N ASP A 11 -6.17 3.07 10.07
CA ASP A 11 -4.77 3.39 10.41
C ASP A 11 -4.42 2.80 11.77
N HIS A 12 -4.33 1.49 11.82
CA HIS A 12 -3.98 0.76 13.03
C HIS A 12 -3.31 -0.57 12.62
N PRO A 13 -2.63 -1.23 13.55
CA PRO A 13 -2.03 -2.53 13.23
C PRO A 13 -3.14 -3.54 12.84
N PRO A 14 -2.92 -4.31 11.77
CA PRO A 14 -3.89 -5.33 11.38
C PRO A 14 -4.06 -6.41 12.44
N GLN A 15 -5.28 -6.92 12.58
CA GLN A 15 -5.57 -8.01 13.51
C GLN A 15 -5.30 -9.38 12.91
N ILE A 16 -5.14 -9.46 11.59
CA ILE A 16 -4.78 -10.71 10.92
C ILE A 16 -3.27 -10.75 10.70
N PRO A 17 -2.69 -11.95 10.55
CA PRO A 17 -1.26 -12.05 10.28
C PRO A 17 -0.88 -11.32 8.99
N VAL A 18 0.25 -10.63 9.04
CA VAL A 18 0.78 -9.92 7.88
C VAL A 18 2.07 -10.60 7.44
N ILE A 19 2.14 -10.94 6.17
CA ILE A 19 3.35 -11.47 5.56
C ILE A 19 3.89 -10.36 4.67
N GLU A 20 4.96 -9.73 5.14
CA GLU A 20 5.50 -8.52 4.54
C GLU A 20 6.82 -8.82 3.84
N LYS A 21 6.97 -8.28 2.63
CA LYS A 21 8.19 -8.45 1.86
C LYS A 21 8.60 -7.12 1.24
N VAL A 22 9.82 -6.70 1.53
CA VAL A 22 10.45 -5.55 0.88
C VAL A 22 11.21 -6.05 -0.32
N MET A 23 11.04 -5.40 -1.46
CA MET A 23 11.69 -5.85 -2.69
C MET A 23 12.04 -4.68 -3.59
N PRO A 24 12.98 -4.86 -4.52
CA PRO A 24 13.35 -3.80 -5.45
C PRO A 24 12.25 -3.52 -6.46
N TRP A 25 12.36 -2.37 -7.11
CA TRP A 25 11.32 -1.84 -7.98
C TRP A 25 10.82 -2.83 -9.04
N ASN A 26 11.73 -3.41 -9.80
CA ASN A 26 11.33 -4.27 -10.93
C ASN A 26 10.54 -5.50 -10.45
N GLU A 27 11.02 -6.14 -9.40
CA GLU A 27 10.34 -7.31 -8.84
C GLU A 27 8.99 -6.93 -8.28
N LEU A 28 8.92 -5.77 -7.61
CA LEU A 28 7.68 -5.29 -7.02
C LEU A 28 6.62 -5.05 -8.09
N GLN A 29 7.01 -4.39 -9.20
CA GLN A 29 6.05 -4.11 -10.26
C GLN A 29 5.49 -5.39 -10.87
N GLN A 30 6.33 -6.38 -11.09
CA GLN A 30 5.87 -7.66 -11.61
C GLN A 30 4.90 -8.36 -10.67
N LEU A 31 5.22 -8.37 -9.39
CA LEU A 31 4.36 -9.01 -8.40
C LEU A 31 3.02 -8.28 -8.25
N CYS A 32 3.06 -6.97 -8.13
CA CYS A 32 1.82 -6.20 -7.94
C CYS A 32 0.95 -6.21 -9.17
N ARG A 33 1.52 -6.24 -10.37
CA ARG A 33 0.74 -6.41 -11.60
C ARG A 33 -0.02 -7.74 -11.61
N ALA A 34 0.64 -8.80 -11.18
CA ALA A 34 -0.01 -10.11 -11.13
C ALA A 34 -1.20 -10.10 -10.18
N ARG A 35 -1.10 -9.35 -9.07
CA ARG A 35 -2.15 -9.27 -8.05
C ARG A 35 -3.26 -8.30 -8.41
N GLU A 36 -2.93 -7.19 -9.06
CA GLU A 36 -3.83 -6.07 -9.24
C GLU A 36 -3.93 -5.63 -10.70
N ARG A 37 -3.85 -6.59 -11.60
CA ARG A 37 -3.84 -6.30 -13.04
C ARG A 37 -4.91 -5.32 -13.51
N PRO A 38 -6.15 -5.39 -13.05
CA PRO A 38 -7.18 -4.46 -13.52
C PRO A 38 -6.91 -3.00 -13.21
N ILE A 39 -6.04 -2.73 -12.25
CA ILE A 39 -5.73 -1.35 -11.83
C ILE A 39 -4.62 -0.75 -12.70
N TYR A 40 -3.85 -1.59 -13.35
CA TYR A 40 -2.71 -1.16 -14.15
C TYR A 40 -3.10 -0.94 -15.60
N ASN A 41 -3.90 -0.08 -15.90
CA ASN A 41 -4.45 0.09 -17.24
C ASN A 41 -3.47 0.67 -18.26
N GLY A 42 -2.21 0.37 -18.12
CA GLY A 42 -1.21 0.76 -19.11
C GLY A 42 -0.71 2.18 -19.00
N THR A 43 -0.88 2.81 -17.86
CA THR A 43 -0.46 4.20 -17.67
C THR A 43 1.05 4.37 -17.65
N GLY A 44 1.80 3.29 -17.45
CA GLY A 44 3.24 3.37 -17.35
C GLY A 44 3.76 3.73 -15.97
N TYR A 45 2.90 4.11 -15.05
CA TYR A 45 3.30 4.38 -13.67
C TYR A 45 3.31 3.10 -12.87
N GLY A 46 4.33 2.95 -12.05
CA GLY A 46 4.41 1.84 -11.12
C GLY A 46 3.75 2.15 -9.79
N VAL A 47 3.70 1.15 -8.94
CA VAL A 47 3.23 1.30 -7.58
C VAL A 47 4.39 1.14 -6.61
N TRP A 48 4.24 1.68 -5.41
CA TRP A 48 5.25 1.57 -4.36
C TRP A 48 4.99 0.40 -3.44
N GLY A 49 3.83 -0.22 -3.56
CA GLY A 49 3.47 -1.41 -2.81
C GLY A 49 2.12 -1.94 -3.21
N CYS A 50 1.80 -3.11 -2.73
CA CYS A 50 0.48 -3.69 -2.89
C CYS A 50 0.18 -4.61 -1.70
N ALA A 51 -1.10 -4.79 -1.42
CA ALA A 51 -1.57 -5.64 -0.34
C ALA A 51 -2.73 -6.49 -0.81
N THR A 52 -2.75 -7.74 -0.39
CA THR A 52 -3.81 -8.69 -0.74
C THR A 52 -4.17 -9.50 0.49
N VAL A 53 -5.44 -9.52 0.85
CA VAL A 53 -5.93 -10.39 1.92
C VAL A 53 -6.39 -11.70 1.29
N LYS A 54 -5.82 -12.79 1.75
CA LYS A 54 -6.15 -14.11 1.24
C LYS A 54 -6.03 -15.14 2.36
N SER A 55 -7.04 -15.97 2.52
CA SER A 55 -7.05 -17.06 3.50
C SER A 55 -6.74 -16.55 4.92
N GLY A 56 -7.30 -15.41 5.29
CA GLY A 56 -7.14 -14.85 6.63
C GLY A 56 -5.79 -14.22 6.91
N LYS A 57 -4.99 -13.97 5.88
CA LYS A 57 -3.68 -13.33 6.01
C LYS A 57 -3.57 -12.17 5.04
N CYS A 58 -2.78 -11.16 5.39
CA CYS A 58 -2.52 -10.04 4.49
C CYS A 58 -1.10 -10.13 3.96
N TYR A 59 -0.98 -10.19 2.65
CA TYR A 59 0.31 -10.27 1.97
C TYR A 59 0.67 -8.88 1.45
N VAL A 60 1.74 -8.31 1.98
CA VAL A 60 2.21 -6.97 1.62
C VAL A 60 3.55 -7.11 0.90
N ALA A 61 3.65 -6.46 -0.25
CA ALA A 61 4.91 -6.30 -0.95
C ALA A 61 5.14 -4.80 -1.15
N ARG A 62 6.34 -4.31 -0.89
CA ARG A 62 6.57 -2.87 -0.92
C ARG A 62 8.02 -2.49 -1.13
N LEU A 63 8.20 -1.25 -1.57
CA LEU A 63 9.51 -0.59 -1.49
C LEU A 63 9.78 -0.17 -0.04
N ASP A 64 11.04 0.04 0.26
CA ASP A 64 11.46 0.56 1.56
C ASP A 64 11.45 2.09 1.52
N VAL A 65 10.25 2.65 1.49
CA VAL A 65 10.04 4.09 1.40
C VAL A 65 9.10 4.50 2.53
N PRO A 66 9.38 5.61 3.24
CA PRO A 66 8.52 6.05 4.34
C PRO A 66 7.07 6.23 3.92
N GLY A 67 6.15 5.77 4.77
CA GLY A 67 4.70 5.88 4.55
C GLY A 67 4.10 4.76 3.73
N VAL A 68 4.89 4.05 2.93
CA VAL A 68 4.34 2.96 2.11
C VAL A 68 3.77 1.85 2.97
N ARG A 69 4.49 1.49 4.02
CA ARG A 69 4.02 0.44 4.93
C ARG A 69 2.68 0.80 5.56
N GLN A 70 2.55 2.03 6.04
CA GLN A 70 1.29 2.50 6.64
C GLN A 70 0.14 2.46 5.64
N HIS A 71 0.39 2.88 4.40
CA HIS A 71 -0.59 2.81 3.33
C HIS A 71 -1.06 1.37 3.10
N GLU A 72 -0.12 0.43 2.97
CA GLU A 72 -0.48 -0.96 2.71
C GLU A 72 -1.15 -1.62 3.91
N MET A 73 -0.76 -1.28 5.14
CA MET A 73 -1.44 -1.79 6.33
C MET A 73 -2.90 -1.30 6.38
N GLY A 74 -3.17 -0.11 5.88
CA GLY A 74 -4.55 0.36 5.74
C GLY A 74 -5.38 -0.57 4.86
N HIS A 75 -4.82 -1.02 3.75
CA HIS A 75 -5.50 -2.00 2.91
C HIS A 75 -5.68 -3.34 3.60
N CYS A 76 -4.73 -3.75 4.44
CA CYS A 76 -4.88 -4.95 5.26
C CYS A 76 -6.07 -4.84 6.22
N ASN A 77 -6.40 -3.62 6.64
CA ASN A 77 -7.52 -3.34 7.53
C ASN A 77 -8.84 -3.11 6.81
N GLY A 78 -8.87 -3.30 5.50
CA GLY A 78 -10.09 -3.17 4.71
C GLY A 78 -10.26 -1.85 4.00
N TRP A 79 -9.25 -0.97 4.02
CA TRP A 79 -9.33 0.30 3.29
C TRP A 79 -9.48 -0.01 1.80
N PRO A 80 -10.56 0.47 1.16
CA PRO A 80 -10.81 0.14 -0.23
C PRO A 80 -9.72 0.68 -1.17
N LYS A 81 -9.56 0.03 -2.29
CA LYS A 81 -8.47 0.34 -3.23
C LYS A 81 -8.62 1.68 -3.93
N ASP A 82 -9.80 2.27 -3.92
CA ASP A 82 -10.03 3.62 -4.43
C ASP A 82 -9.71 4.69 -3.37
N HIS A 83 -9.24 4.29 -2.20
CA HIS A 83 -8.66 5.15 -1.16
C HIS A 83 -9.62 6.20 -0.59
N PRO A 84 -10.87 5.84 -0.25
CA PRO A 84 -11.78 6.84 0.30
C PRO A 84 -11.27 7.37 1.64
N GLY A 85 -11.36 8.68 1.82
CA GLY A 85 -10.91 9.33 3.06
C GLY A 85 -9.41 9.40 3.23
N GLY A 86 -8.64 9.02 2.23
CA GLY A 86 -7.20 9.10 2.29
C GLY A 86 -6.71 10.55 2.36
N TRP A 87 -5.58 10.73 2.99
CA TRP A 87 -4.97 12.04 3.14
C TRP A 87 -3.47 11.96 2.86
N TYR A 88 -2.89 13.08 2.46
CA TYR A 88 -1.47 13.11 2.13
C TYR A 88 -0.66 13.63 3.30
N ASP A 89 0.36 12.86 3.67
CA ASP A 89 1.33 13.27 4.67
C ASP A 89 2.39 14.11 3.99
N ALA A 90 2.11 15.39 3.88
CA ALA A 90 3.03 16.31 3.24
C ALA A 90 4.11 16.75 4.21
N PRO A 91 5.34 16.96 3.74
CA PRO A 91 6.39 17.48 4.59
C PRO A 91 6.03 18.85 5.15
N ARG A 92 6.42 19.09 6.38
CA ARG A 92 6.12 20.34 7.08
C ARG A 92 7.32 21.24 7.03
N HIS A 93 7.43 21.95 5.96
CA HIS A 93 8.58 22.84 5.73
C HIS A 93 8.53 24.13 6.52
N ASP A 94 7.37 24.45 7.03
CA ASP A 94 7.10 25.69 7.72
C ASP A 94 7.42 25.63 9.22
N ARG A 95 7.99 24.57 9.65
CA ARG A 95 8.30 24.35 11.07
C ARG A 95 9.72 24.72 11.40
#